data_e042d07478fd8da5bd531686565a4c47
#
_entry.id   e042d07478fd8da5bd531686565a4c47
#
_cell.length_a   1.000
_cell.length_b   1.000
_cell.length_c   1.000
_cell.angle_alpha   90.00
_cell.angle_beta   90.00
_cell.angle_gamma   90.00
#
_symmetry.space_group_name_H-M   'P 1'
#
loop_
_entity.id
_entity.type
_entity.pdbx_description
1 polymer ?
#
loop_
_entity_poly.entity_id
_entity_poly.type
_entity_poly.pdbx_seq_one_letter_code
_entity_poly.pdbx_strand_id
1 'polypeptide(L)'
;MPPEVIPWMSPCLSQSMSFVLAGIGHPMKFRRGDVIYTSPGLFGNLMYVRSGFVVKALLDPVRDEPLLLSMAGPGALCGNYENLYVRDRMPRRHWCLTSTEVLVVNQELLLKIADQNPEWQHELSGYSSVSSICDRMGMFLNYSGTVEERLGALLLLMLHCEEPAAMANLFSKGVEWVELPFYPDKGTIAR
;
A
#
# COMPACT_ATOMS: atom_id res chain seq x y z
N MET A 1 4.63 14.17 14.13
CA MET A 1 5.24 12.86 14.44
C MET A 1 5.79 12.29 13.16
N PRO A 2 6.92 11.59 13.14
CA PRO A 2 7.34 10.85 11.96
C PRO A 2 6.26 9.80 11.62
N PRO A 3 6.05 9.50 10.33
CA PRO A 3 5.08 8.50 9.93
C PRO A 3 5.43 7.15 10.56
N GLU A 4 4.43 6.46 11.06
CA GLU A 4 4.62 5.12 11.61
C GLU A 4 5.01 4.16 10.49
N VAL A 5 6.08 3.42 10.68
CA VAL A 5 6.59 2.45 9.71
C VAL A 5 6.09 1.08 10.11
N ILE A 6 5.17 0.54 9.32
CA ILE A 6 4.60 -0.79 9.53
C ILE A 6 5.10 -1.72 8.43
N PRO A 7 5.69 -2.89 8.76
CA PRO A 7 6.11 -3.85 7.75
C PRO A 7 4.96 -4.19 6.79
N TRP A 8 5.27 -4.27 5.51
CA TRP A 8 4.32 -4.54 4.41
C TRP A 8 3.20 -3.52 4.21
N MET A 9 3.12 -2.41 4.97
CA MET A 9 2.06 -1.44 4.81
C MET A 9 2.55 -0.17 4.13
N SER A 10 1.98 0.16 2.97
CA SER A 10 2.22 1.47 2.36
C SER A 10 1.65 2.57 3.26
N PRO A 11 2.37 3.68 3.47
CA PRO A 11 1.90 4.77 4.30
C PRO A 11 0.64 5.42 3.72
N CYS A 12 -0.13 6.12 4.56
CA CYS A 12 -1.23 6.95 4.11
C CYS A 12 -0.75 8.37 3.80
N LEU A 13 -1.38 9.00 2.84
CA LEU A 13 -1.22 10.43 2.58
C LEU A 13 -2.02 11.25 3.59
N SER A 14 -1.64 12.52 3.75
CA SER A 14 -2.37 13.48 4.57
C SER A 14 -3.79 13.71 4.03
N GLN A 15 -4.66 14.22 4.91
CA GLN A 15 -6.00 14.60 4.51
C GLN A 15 -5.99 15.70 3.45
N SER A 16 -5.06 16.66 3.51
CA SER A 16 -4.92 17.74 2.52
C SER A 16 -4.58 17.19 1.14
N MET A 17 -3.63 16.26 1.06
CA MET A 17 -3.27 15.61 -0.19
C MET A 17 -4.42 14.74 -0.72
N SER A 18 -5.14 14.04 0.15
CA SER A 18 -6.32 13.25 -0.21
C SER A 18 -7.41 14.10 -0.85
N PHE A 19 -7.64 15.33 -0.38
CA PHE A 19 -8.55 16.27 -1.02
C PHE A 19 -8.09 16.71 -2.42
N VAL A 20 -6.80 16.95 -2.60
CA VAL A 20 -6.23 17.26 -3.92
C VAL A 20 -6.49 16.11 -4.88
N LEU A 21 -6.17 14.87 -4.46
CA LEU A 21 -6.37 13.69 -5.29
C LEU A 21 -7.84 13.44 -5.61
N ALA A 22 -8.76 13.73 -4.68
CA ALA A 22 -10.20 13.64 -4.91
C ALA A 22 -10.69 14.66 -5.97
N GLY A 23 -10.04 15.83 -6.04
CA GLY A 23 -10.37 16.87 -7.03
C GLY A 23 -9.87 16.59 -8.44
N ILE A 24 -8.79 15.82 -8.61
CA ILE A 24 -8.15 15.59 -9.92
C ILE A 24 -8.23 14.14 -10.40
N GLY A 25 -8.60 13.21 -9.52
CA GLY A 25 -8.64 11.78 -9.83
C GLY A 25 -9.99 11.33 -10.39
N HIS A 26 -9.96 10.26 -11.16
CA HIS A 26 -11.14 9.62 -11.70
C HIS A 26 -11.41 8.30 -10.96
N PRO A 27 -12.63 8.08 -10.42
CA PRO A 27 -12.93 6.86 -9.66
C PRO A 27 -12.98 5.64 -10.58
N MET A 28 -12.33 4.56 -10.17
CA MET A 28 -12.42 3.24 -10.79
C MET A 28 -12.65 2.18 -9.71
N LYS A 29 -13.41 1.14 -10.08
CA LYS A 29 -13.72 0.00 -9.20
C LYS A 29 -13.16 -1.28 -9.78
N PHE A 30 -12.61 -2.09 -8.90
CA PHE A 30 -12.01 -3.37 -9.24
C PHE A 30 -12.57 -4.46 -8.32
N ARG A 31 -12.61 -5.68 -8.83
CA ARG A 31 -12.99 -6.85 -8.04
C ARG A 31 -11.76 -7.46 -7.38
N ARG A 32 -11.99 -8.28 -6.36
CA ARG A 32 -10.93 -9.12 -5.79
C ARG A 32 -10.24 -9.94 -6.89
N GLY A 33 -8.91 -9.91 -6.91
CA GLY A 33 -8.07 -10.62 -7.87
C GLY A 33 -7.76 -9.86 -9.15
N ASP A 34 -8.45 -8.74 -9.43
CA ASP A 34 -8.14 -7.92 -10.61
C ASP A 34 -6.71 -7.36 -10.51
N VAL A 35 -5.95 -7.53 -11.60
CA VAL A 35 -4.62 -6.91 -11.74
C VAL A 35 -4.83 -5.48 -12.21
N ILE A 36 -4.37 -4.53 -11.39
CA ILE A 36 -4.56 -3.10 -11.68
C ILE A 36 -3.30 -2.42 -12.21
N TYR A 37 -2.14 -3.03 -12.01
CA TYR A 37 -0.87 -2.52 -12.50
C TYR A 37 0.12 -3.65 -12.75
N THR A 38 0.88 -3.54 -13.84
CA THR A 38 2.02 -4.40 -14.16
C THR A 38 3.14 -3.55 -14.73
N SER A 39 4.34 -3.66 -14.18
CA SER A 39 5.54 -2.98 -14.70
C SER A 39 6.28 -3.88 -15.69
N PRO A 40 6.80 -3.33 -16.79
CA PRO A 40 6.66 -1.97 -17.25
C PRO A 40 5.26 -1.74 -17.83
N GLY A 41 4.47 -0.89 -17.20
CA GLY A 41 3.11 -0.55 -17.60
C GLY A 41 3.00 0.82 -18.27
N LEU A 42 1.78 1.24 -18.52
CA LEU A 42 1.48 2.58 -19.05
C LEU A 42 1.99 3.63 -18.06
N PHE A 43 3.08 4.26 -18.43
CA PHE A 43 3.64 5.39 -17.69
C PHE A 43 2.65 6.55 -17.68
N GLY A 44 2.44 7.17 -16.52
CA GLY A 44 1.72 8.42 -16.41
C GLY A 44 0.55 8.46 -15.44
N ASN A 45 0.11 7.32 -14.91
CA ASN A 45 -0.95 7.30 -13.92
C ASN A 45 -0.51 6.59 -12.63
N LEU A 46 -0.92 7.15 -11.52
CA LEU A 46 -0.89 6.51 -10.21
C LEU A 46 -2.32 6.31 -9.71
N MET A 47 -2.47 5.53 -8.67
CA MET A 47 -3.77 5.24 -8.08
C MET A 47 -3.75 5.53 -6.59
N TYR A 48 -4.77 6.23 -6.11
CA TYR A 48 -5.03 6.46 -4.70
C TYR A 48 -6.15 5.54 -4.24
N VAL A 49 -5.92 4.72 -3.22
CA VAL A 49 -6.89 3.76 -2.72
C VAL A 49 -7.91 4.49 -1.84
N ARG A 50 -9.19 4.44 -2.22
CA ARG A 50 -10.31 4.97 -1.42
C ARG A 50 -10.89 3.93 -0.48
N SER A 51 -11.01 2.69 -0.95
CA SER A 51 -11.50 1.58 -0.16
C SER A 51 -10.92 0.26 -0.68
N GLY A 52 -10.85 -0.75 0.19
CA GLY A 52 -10.28 -2.04 -0.12
C GLY A 52 -8.75 -2.05 -0.02
N PHE A 53 -8.14 -3.14 -0.50
CA PHE A 53 -6.70 -3.39 -0.36
C PHE A 53 -6.09 -3.84 -1.68
N VAL A 54 -4.91 -3.31 -1.98
CA VAL A 54 -4.10 -3.63 -3.15
C VAL A 54 -2.77 -4.22 -2.69
N VAL A 55 -2.43 -5.38 -3.20
CA VAL A 55 -1.13 -6.03 -2.96
C VAL A 55 -0.13 -5.56 -4.01
N LYS A 56 1.08 -5.25 -3.57
CA LYS A 56 2.25 -5.00 -4.40
C LYS A 56 3.23 -6.15 -4.27
N ALA A 57 3.67 -6.72 -5.39
CA ALA A 57 4.69 -7.76 -5.41
C ALA A 57 5.72 -7.53 -6.51
N LEU A 58 6.93 -8.02 -6.29
CA LEU A 58 7.92 -8.22 -7.35
C LEU A 58 7.57 -9.51 -8.10
N LEU A 59 7.82 -9.51 -9.40
CA LEU A 59 7.73 -10.72 -10.22
C LEU A 59 9.13 -11.31 -10.36
N ASP A 60 9.30 -12.55 -9.91
CA ASP A 60 10.49 -13.32 -10.23
C ASP A 60 10.42 -13.73 -11.71
N PRO A 61 11.34 -13.25 -12.57
CA PRO A 61 11.30 -13.56 -14.01
C PRO A 61 11.59 -15.03 -14.32
N VAL A 62 12.14 -15.79 -13.36
CA VAL A 62 12.51 -17.20 -13.53
C VAL A 62 11.43 -18.14 -13.02
N ARG A 63 10.81 -17.79 -11.89
CA ARG A 63 9.85 -18.69 -11.20
C ARG A 63 8.41 -18.34 -11.45
N ASP A 64 8.12 -17.16 -12.02
CA ASP A 64 6.77 -16.58 -12.15
C ASP A 64 5.98 -16.53 -10.82
N GLU A 65 6.72 -16.56 -9.71
CA GLU A 65 6.15 -16.46 -8.36
C GLU A 65 6.24 -15.01 -7.87
N PRO A 66 5.12 -14.43 -7.43
CA PRO A 66 5.14 -13.08 -6.89
C PRO A 66 5.78 -13.06 -5.48
N LEU A 67 6.79 -12.23 -5.29
CA LEU A 67 7.32 -11.90 -3.97
C LEU A 67 6.56 -10.71 -3.40
N LEU A 68 5.77 -10.94 -2.36
CA LEU A 68 5.03 -9.89 -1.67
C LEU A 68 5.99 -8.82 -1.13
N LEU A 69 5.76 -7.56 -1.50
CA LEU A 69 6.48 -6.40 -0.97
C LEU A 69 5.65 -5.69 0.10
N SER A 70 4.45 -5.24 -0.27
CA SER A 70 3.58 -4.49 0.62
C SER A 70 2.12 -4.53 0.17
N MET A 71 1.26 -3.95 1.01
CA MET A 71 -0.14 -3.71 0.73
C MET A 71 -0.43 -2.22 0.85
N ALA A 72 -1.28 -1.72 -0.03
CA ALA A 72 -1.84 -0.38 0.02
C ALA A 72 -3.31 -0.48 0.44
N GLY A 73 -3.64 0.12 1.57
CA GLY A 73 -5.01 0.28 2.06
C GLY A 73 -5.57 1.68 1.76
N PRO A 74 -6.75 2.01 2.29
CA PRO A 74 -7.35 3.34 2.13
C PRO A 74 -6.39 4.44 2.56
N GLY A 75 -6.26 5.49 1.75
CA GLY A 75 -5.32 6.59 2.00
C GLY A 75 -3.93 6.40 1.38
N ALA A 76 -3.60 5.23 0.87
CA ALA A 76 -2.31 4.94 0.29
C ALA A 76 -2.28 5.08 -1.25
N LEU A 77 -1.08 5.25 -1.80
CA LEU A 77 -0.84 5.20 -3.24
C LEU A 77 -0.48 3.77 -3.68
N CYS A 78 -0.88 3.43 -4.88
CA CYS A 78 -0.44 2.23 -5.58
C CYS A 78 -0.22 2.52 -7.08
N GLY A 79 0.28 1.53 -7.82
CA GLY A 79 0.60 1.69 -9.24
C GLY A 79 1.98 2.29 -9.44
N ASN A 80 2.08 3.36 -10.23
CA ASN A 80 3.36 3.89 -10.71
C ASN A 80 3.99 4.96 -9.79
N TYR A 81 3.54 5.11 -8.54
CA TYR A 81 4.02 6.19 -7.66
C TYR A 81 5.54 6.16 -7.38
N GLU A 82 6.18 4.99 -7.44
CA GLU A 82 7.62 4.86 -7.24
C GLU A 82 8.44 5.49 -8.37
N ASN A 83 7.83 5.66 -9.53
CA ASN A 83 8.46 6.36 -10.67
C ASN A 83 8.16 7.87 -10.68
N LEU A 84 7.61 8.43 -9.62
CA LEU A 84 7.37 9.88 -9.52
C LEU A 84 8.66 10.69 -9.69
N TYR A 85 9.75 10.24 -9.07
CA TYR A 85 11.02 10.95 -9.04
C TYR A 85 12.19 10.15 -9.64
N VAL A 86 12.09 8.82 -9.67
CA VAL A 86 13.16 7.92 -10.12
C VAL A 86 12.56 6.86 -11.04
N ARG A 87 13.18 6.57 -12.17
CA ARG A 87 12.76 5.46 -13.03
C ARG A 87 13.19 4.14 -12.43
N ASP A 88 12.22 3.41 -11.91
CA ASP A 88 12.40 2.05 -11.47
C ASP A 88 12.00 1.06 -12.57
N ARG A 89 12.83 0.07 -12.83
CA ARG A 89 12.62 -0.96 -13.85
C ARG A 89 12.30 -2.33 -13.25
N MET A 90 12.14 -2.41 -11.93
CA MET A 90 11.81 -3.68 -11.28
C MET A 90 10.45 -4.18 -11.77
N PRO A 91 10.34 -5.44 -12.21
CA PRO A 91 9.07 -6.01 -12.64
C PRO A 91 8.15 -6.16 -11.42
N ARG A 92 7.02 -5.47 -11.46
CA ARG A 92 6.04 -5.46 -10.38
C ARG A 92 4.65 -5.78 -10.91
N ARG A 93 3.85 -6.36 -10.02
CA ARG A 93 2.42 -6.55 -10.24
C ARG A 93 1.66 -6.06 -9.02
N HIS A 94 0.58 -5.32 -9.27
CA HIS A 94 -0.36 -4.95 -8.23
C HIS A 94 -1.72 -5.54 -8.55
N TRP A 95 -2.37 -6.15 -7.54
CA TRP A 95 -3.71 -6.72 -7.69
C TRP A 95 -4.55 -6.44 -6.46
N CYS A 96 -5.87 -6.46 -6.64
CA CYS A 96 -6.82 -6.21 -5.57
C CYS A 96 -7.00 -7.46 -4.69
N LEU A 97 -6.75 -7.30 -3.38
CA LEU A 97 -6.97 -8.35 -2.40
C LEU A 97 -8.46 -8.46 -2.00
N THR A 98 -9.15 -7.34 -2.05
CA THR A 98 -10.59 -7.20 -1.80
C THR A 98 -11.25 -6.47 -2.95
N SER A 99 -12.57 -6.29 -2.91
CA SER A 99 -13.25 -5.28 -3.75
C SER A 99 -12.65 -3.90 -3.45
N THR A 100 -12.16 -3.19 -4.46
CA THR A 100 -11.34 -1.99 -4.28
C THR A 100 -11.86 -0.85 -5.15
N GLU A 101 -11.94 0.34 -4.55
CA GLU A 101 -12.17 1.59 -5.28
C GLU A 101 -10.93 2.46 -5.20
N VAL A 102 -10.46 2.94 -6.36
CA VAL A 102 -9.31 3.84 -6.46
C VAL A 102 -9.66 5.12 -7.22
N LEU A 103 -8.89 6.17 -6.98
CA LEU A 103 -8.83 7.31 -7.87
C LEU A 103 -7.60 7.15 -8.77
N VAL A 104 -7.82 7.12 -10.07
CA VAL A 104 -6.74 7.15 -11.07
C VAL A 104 -6.35 8.61 -11.29
N VAL A 105 -5.08 8.93 -11.07
CA VAL A 105 -4.55 10.27 -11.08
C VAL A 105 -3.43 10.38 -12.10
N ASN A 106 -3.50 11.41 -12.95
CA ASN A 106 -2.41 11.72 -13.86
C ASN A 106 -1.19 12.23 -13.08
N GLN A 107 -0.05 11.56 -13.24
CA GLN A 107 1.19 11.83 -12.51
C GLN A 107 1.73 13.25 -12.80
N GLU A 108 1.71 13.68 -14.06
CA GLU A 108 2.23 15.01 -14.43
C GLU A 108 1.39 16.13 -13.83
N LEU A 109 0.06 15.94 -13.81
CA LEU A 109 -0.85 16.89 -13.18
C LEU A 109 -0.61 16.98 -11.68
N LEU A 110 -0.46 15.84 -11.02
CA LEU A 110 -0.16 15.81 -9.58
C LEU A 110 1.15 16.52 -9.26
N LEU A 111 2.22 16.25 -10.02
CA LEU A 111 3.50 16.91 -9.82
C LEU A 111 3.42 18.42 -10.04
N LYS A 112 2.73 18.89 -11.09
CA LYS A 112 2.51 20.32 -11.33
C LYS A 112 1.77 21.01 -10.18
N ILE A 113 0.82 20.32 -9.56
CA ILE A 113 0.10 20.84 -8.40
C ILE A 113 1.00 20.85 -7.17
N ALA A 114 1.74 19.76 -6.94
CA ALA A 114 2.66 19.67 -5.83
C ALA A 114 3.79 20.72 -5.90
N ASP A 115 4.28 21.02 -7.10
CA ASP A 115 5.31 22.05 -7.30
C ASP A 115 4.88 23.47 -6.84
N GLN A 116 3.59 23.71 -6.72
CA GLN A 116 3.05 24.97 -6.21
C GLN A 116 2.96 25.01 -4.68
N ASN A 117 3.17 23.88 -4.01
CA ASN A 117 3.10 23.78 -2.54
C ASN A 117 4.26 22.91 -2.01
N PRO A 118 5.24 23.54 -1.32
CA PRO A 118 6.40 22.82 -0.77
C PRO A 118 6.05 21.70 0.21
N GLU A 119 4.93 21.83 0.96
CA GLU A 119 4.47 20.78 1.88
C GLU A 119 4.04 19.53 1.13
N TRP A 120 3.33 19.68 0.02
CA TRP A 120 2.89 18.56 -0.82
C TRP A 120 4.07 17.89 -1.55
N GLN A 121 5.03 18.68 -2.01
CA GLN A 121 6.28 18.16 -2.57
C GLN A 121 7.04 17.32 -1.55
N HIS A 122 7.18 17.85 -0.33
CA HIS A 122 7.84 17.14 0.77
C HIS A 122 7.09 15.87 1.14
N GLU A 123 5.75 15.91 1.20
CA GLU A 123 4.92 14.74 1.50
C GLU A 123 5.08 13.65 0.44
N LEU A 124 4.98 13.96 -0.86
CA LEU A 124 5.13 12.98 -1.93
C LEU A 124 6.54 12.35 -1.98
N SER A 125 7.59 13.16 -1.76
CA SER A 125 8.95 12.64 -1.70
C SER A 125 9.18 11.77 -0.47
N GLY A 126 8.65 12.20 0.68
CA GLY A 126 8.66 11.44 1.92
C GLY A 126 7.88 10.13 1.82
N TYR A 127 6.74 10.15 1.15
CA TYR A 127 5.91 8.97 0.91
C TYR A 127 6.71 7.83 0.25
N SER A 128 7.41 8.14 -0.84
CA SER A 128 8.24 7.15 -1.55
C SER A 128 9.32 6.55 -0.65
N SER A 129 9.95 7.39 0.19
CA SER A 129 10.99 6.95 1.12
C SER A 129 10.42 6.03 2.21
N VAL A 130 9.30 6.40 2.84
CA VAL A 130 8.64 5.60 3.88
C VAL A 130 8.12 4.29 3.31
N SER A 131 7.46 4.32 2.15
CA SER A 131 7.00 3.11 1.46
C SER A 131 8.14 2.12 1.20
N SER A 132 9.29 2.62 0.74
CA SER A 132 10.49 1.80 0.53
C SER A 132 11.04 1.18 1.83
N ILE A 133 10.90 1.87 2.97
CA ILE A 133 11.27 1.33 4.28
C ILE A 133 10.28 0.22 4.68
N CYS A 134 8.98 0.43 4.51
CA CYS A 134 7.95 -0.58 4.79
C CYS A 134 8.18 -1.86 3.98
N ASP A 135 8.48 -1.73 2.69
CA ASP A 135 8.82 -2.85 1.80
C ASP A 135 10.04 -3.63 2.33
N ARG A 136 11.12 -2.92 2.66
CA ARG A 136 12.35 -3.55 3.19
C ARG A 136 12.14 -4.24 4.52
N MET A 137 11.36 -3.65 5.43
CA MET A 137 11.02 -4.27 6.70
C MET A 137 10.17 -5.53 6.49
N GLY A 138 9.22 -5.51 5.56
CA GLY A 138 8.44 -6.68 5.18
C GLY A 138 9.31 -7.79 4.59
N MET A 139 10.23 -7.45 3.70
CA MET A 139 11.20 -8.40 3.13
C MET A 139 12.11 -8.98 4.22
N PHE A 140 12.59 -8.15 5.14
CA PHE A 140 13.42 -8.61 6.26
C PHE A 140 12.67 -9.62 7.15
N LEU A 141 11.41 -9.33 7.51
CA LEU A 141 10.58 -10.26 8.26
C LEU A 141 10.31 -11.57 7.51
N ASN A 142 10.11 -11.51 6.19
CA ASN A 142 9.95 -12.72 5.38
C ASN A 142 11.20 -13.59 5.38
N TYR A 143 12.38 -12.97 5.46
CA TYR A 143 13.66 -13.67 5.44
C TYR A 143 14.11 -14.16 6.82
N SER A 144 14.00 -13.33 7.86
CA SER A 144 14.57 -13.58 9.19
C SER A 144 13.54 -13.90 10.27
N GLY A 145 12.26 -13.57 10.04
CA GLY A 145 11.22 -13.78 11.04
C GLY A 145 10.77 -15.24 11.14
N THR A 146 10.44 -15.67 12.35
CA THR A 146 9.73 -16.93 12.57
C THR A 146 8.32 -16.90 11.99
N VAL A 147 7.66 -18.04 11.89
CA VAL A 147 6.26 -18.10 11.42
C VAL A 147 5.35 -17.28 12.32
N GLU A 148 5.56 -17.36 13.64
CA GLU A 148 4.80 -16.63 14.66
C GLU A 148 4.98 -15.12 14.53
N GLU A 149 6.21 -14.64 14.33
CA GLU A 149 6.51 -13.22 14.12
C GLU A 149 5.86 -12.69 12.84
N ARG A 150 5.95 -13.45 11.75
CA ARG A 150 5.30 -13.07 10.48
C ARG A 150 3.77 -13.04 10.60
N LEU A 151 3.20 -14.06 11.24
CA LEU A 151 1.75 -14.11 11.47
C LEU A 151 1.30 -12.97 12.39
N GLY A 152 2.03 -12.73 13.49
CA GLY A 152 1.75 -11.63 14.40
C GLY A 152 1.78 -10.26 13.70
N ALA A 153 2.82 -10.00 12.90
CA ALA A 153 2.94 -8.78 12.12
C ALA A 153 1.81 -8.62 11.08
N LEU A 154 1.40 -9.71 10.42
CA LEU A 154 0.28 -9.70 9.47
C LEU A 154 -1.05 -9.40 10.17
N LEU A 155 -1.30 -9.98 11.34
CA LEU A 155 -2.52 -9.71 12.12
C LEU A 155 -2.56 -8.25 12.59
N LEU A 156 -1.43 -7.71 13.08
CA LEU A 156 -1.31 -6.30 13.46
C LEU A 156 -1.57 -5.38 12.25
N LEU A 157 -1.05 -5.73 11.08
CA LEU A 157 -1.30 -5.01 9.84
C LEU A 157 -2.79 -4.98 9.50
N MET A 158 -3.47 -6.12 9.58
CA MET A 158 -4.91 -6.21 9.31
C MET A 158 -5.72 -5.35 10.27
N LEU A 159 -5.41 -5.39 11.57
CA LEU A 159 -6.04 -4.57 12.59
C LEU A 159 -5.83 -3.08 12.34
N HIS A 160 -4.60 -2.68 11.98
CA HIS A 160 -4.29 -1.29 11.66
C HIS A 160 -5.11 -0.77 10.46
N CYS A 161 -5.36 -1.63 9.49
CA CYS A 161 -6.13 -1.29 8.31
C CYS A 161 -7.63 -1.08 8.59
N GLU A 162 -8.22 -1.86 9.51
CA GLU A 162 -9.64 -1.77 9.84
C GLU A 162 -9.94 -0.65 10.83
N GLU A 163 -9.14 -0.52 11.85
CA GLU A 163 -9.33 0.45 12.91
C GLU A 163 -7.98 0.97 13.45
N PRO A 164 -7.42 2.03 12.85
CA PRO A 164 -6.18 2.63 13.37
C PRO A 164 -6.27 3.02 14.86
N ALA A 165 -7.48 3.38 15.34
CA ALA A 165 -7.73 3.64 16.75
C ALA A 165 -7.71 2.38 17.62
N ALA A 166 -8.06 1.20 17.07
CA ALA A 166 -7.97 -0.07 17.79
C ALA A 166 -6.53 -0.47 18.08
N MET A 167 -5.59 -0.14 17.21
CA MET A 167 -4.16 -0.35 17.46
C MET A 167 -3.69 0.38 18.72
N ALA A 168 -4.13 1.62 18.92
CA ALA A 168 -3.81 2.38 20.14
C ALA A 168 -4.41 1.73 21.39
N ASN A 169 -5.50 0.97 21.25
CA ASN A 169 -6.22 0.32 22.34
C ASN A 169 -5.86 -1.16 22.53
N LEU A 170 -5.08 -1.78 21.63
CA LEU A 170 -4.65 -3.19 21.73
C LEU A 170 -3.98 -3.53 23.06
N PHE A 171 -3.31 -2.56 23.67
CA PHE A 171 -2.64 -2.70 24.96
C PHE A 171 -3.48 -2.17 26.13
N SER A 172 -4.67 -1.59 25.87
CA SER A 172 -5.61 -1.20 26.90
C SER A 172 -6.51 -2.38 27.27
N LYS A 173 -6.87 -2.50 28.55
CA LYS A 173 -7.72 -3.59 29.05
C LYS A 173 -9.09 -3.54 28.37
N GLY A 174 -9.46 -4.60 27.65
CA GLY A 174 -10.80 -4.77 27.08
C GLY A 174 -10.83 -4.77 25.55
N VAL A 175 -9.95 -5.54 24.92
CA VAL A 175 -9.99 -5.74 23.45
C VAL A 175 -11.27 -6.47 23.08
N GLU A 176 -12.17 -5.81 22.34
CA GLU A 176 -13.28 -6.46 21.65
C GLU A 176 -12.74 -7.26 20.45
N TRP A 177 -13.46 -8.32 20.06
CA TRP A 177 -13.14 -9.07 18.86
C TRP A 177 -13.32 -8.17 17.62
N VAL A 178 -12.31 -8.10 16.79
CA VAL A 178 -12.34 -7.36 15.51
C VAL A 178 -12.46 -8.36 14.37
N GLU A 179 -13.38 -8.13 13.45
CA GLU A 179 -13.49 -8.92 12.24
C GLU A 179 -12.36 -8.56 11.29
N LEU A 180 -11.64 -9.58 10.77
CA LEU A 180 -10.58 -9.32 9.81
C LEU A 180 -11.16 -8.91 8.45
N PRO A 181 -10.52 -7.97 7.72
CA PRO A 181 -11.01 -7.45 6.44
C PRO A 181 -11.08 -8.50 5.34
N PHE A 182 -10.42 -9.63 5.55
CA PHE A 182 -10.45 -10.78 4.66
C PHE A 182 -10.08 -12.06 5.41
N TYR A 183 -10.56 -13.19 4.91
CA TYR A 183 -10.22 -14.50 5.45
C TYR A 183 -9.12 -15.11 4.59
N PRO A 184 -7.86 -15.20 5.08
CA PRO A 184 -6.83 -15.95 4.38
C PRO A 184 -7.22 -17.43 4.35
N ASP A 185 -7.17 -18.05 3.18
CA ASP A 185 -7.37 -19.48 3.11
C ASP A 185 -6.19 -20.23 3.77
N LYS A 186 -6.42 -21.51 4.10
CA LYS A 186 -5.39 -22.33 4.77
C LYS A 186 -4.10 -22.45 3.96
N GLY A 187 -4.16 -22.36 2.63
CA GLY A 187 -3.01 -22.41 1.75
C GLY A 187 -2.19 -21.10 1.77
N THR A 188 -2.84 -19.97 2.02
CA THR A 188 -2.18 -18.66 2.15
C THR A 188 -1.38 -18.54 3.45
N ILE A 189 -1.86 -19.15 4.54
CA ILE A 189 -1.19 -19.10 5.85
C ILE A 189 -0.03 -20.11 5.93
N ALA A 190 -0.11 -21.24 5.19
CA ALA A 190 0.86 -22.32 5.27
C ALA A 190 2.08 -22.16 4.35
N ARG A 191 2.12 -21.13 3.51
CA ARG A 191 3.25 -20.77 2.63
C ARG A 191 4.00 -19.58 3.20
#